data_abdc2e6f5efc6ab30ce38a05a2b12fad
#
_entry.id   abdc2e6f5efc6ab30ce38a05a2b12fad
#
_cell.length_a   1.000
_cell.length_b   1.000
_cell.length_c   1.000
_cell.angle_alpha   90.00
_cell.angle_beta   90.00
_cell.angle_gamma   90.00
#
_symmetry.space_group_name_H-M   'P 1'
#
loop_
_entity.id
_entity.type
_entity.pdbx_description
1 polymer ?
#
loop_
_entity_poly.entity_id
_entity_poly.type
_entity_poly.pdbx_seq_one_letter_code
_entity_poly.pdbx_strand_id
1 'polypeptide(L)'
;MRKGHTRRKVLQGTTAIGLSTFASPYIKTSHSAGKLKMGVWDHWIPGTNGALEVLLQKWGEANGVEIEVDFIPSAGNKLLLTAQAESRAGIGHDIYVHAIWMPTMFAHRLEPVDDVIEDIISSEGPMVPLAEYLAKVDGVWRASPSPVGSQTHGMISRLDLYKKYADINLQEIFPGPKQKRNSELVDAWDYDALLEAGQKLHAAGHGIGGPLAATGDASFWVAPVFAAHGAELVDKNGDIVVDSEEVRTVLEYLSKLVRTMPESVYAWDDAGNNRWMISGQGSSVFNPPSPWNVAKRDAPQFAEQMWCHDLPRGPHGRYRNFIPQFWGIWDFSENIAAAKDLLRHVGTRDITYQMSQVTTGYDVPLLRSHAEGNDVWAKAGPPPGAIYNYPIRGDEIGIVPGYPAPPPMAAQIMAQAIFPNLVSRVTAGGDSIDEGIRWAANELEAVMRG
;
A
#
# COMPACT_ATOMS: atom_id res chain seq x y z
N MET A 1 52.90 69.01 -3.35
CA MET A 1 54.06 68.32 -2.86
C MET A 1 53.62 66.96 -2.34
N ARG A 2 53.86 65.90 -3.12
CA ARG A 2 55.00 64.92 -2.99
C ARG A 2 55.11 64.41 -1.54
N LYS A 3 54.89 63.18 -1.23
CA LYS A 3 55.53 61.83 -1.37
C LYS A 3 54.77 60.91 -0.43
N GLY A 4 54.49 59.69 -0.63
CA GLY A 4 55.17 58.58 -1.31
C GLY A 4 55.72 57.55 -0.30
N HIS A 5 55.42 56.28 -0.57
CA HIS A 5 56.04 55.03 -0.08
C HIS A 5 55.67 54.53 1.33
N THR A 6 55.67 53.26 1.62
CA THR A 6 55.89 51.96 0.95
C THR A 6 55.51 50.82 1.94
N ARG A 7 54.97 49.74 1.43
CA ARG A 7 55.20 48.31 1.68
C ARG A 7 55.78 47.76 3.02
N ARG A 8 55.12 46.69 3.45
CA ARG A 8 55.66 45.44 4.05
C ARG A 8 55.97 45.37 5.54
N LYS A 9 55.24 44.41 6.18
CA LYS A 9 55.73 43.25 6.97
C LYS A 9 54.46 42.54 7.47
N VAL A 10 54.11 41.36 7.01
CA VAL A 10 54.66 40.00 7.11
C VAL A 10 54.68 39.45 8.54
N LEU A 11 53.83 38.48 8.73
CA LEU A 11 53.96 37.20 9.42
C LEU A 11 53.49 37.02 10.85
N GLN A 12 52.79 35.93 10.91
CA GLN A 12 52.57 34.88 11.94
C GLN A 12 51.37 35.16 12.82
N GLY A 13 50.37 34.30 12.87
CA GLY A 13 50.18 32.91 12.54
C GLY A 13 49.26 32.35 13.61
N THR A 14 48.17 31.77 13.24
CA THR A 14 47.62 30.58 13.94
C THR A 14 46.44 30.09 13.15
N THR A 15 46.57 28.87 12.68
CA THR A 15 45.58 28.06 12.00
C THR A 15 44.44 27.69 12.97
N ALA A 16 43.24 28.22 12.72
CA ALA A 16 42.03 27.65 13.25
C ALA A 16 41.29 27.02 12.05
N ILE A 17 41.29 25.71 11.98
CA ILE A 17 40.47 24.95 11.03
C ILE A 17 39.03 25.10 11.49
N GLY A 18 38.32 26.05 10.87
CA GLY A 18 36.87 26.12 10.95
C GLY A 18 36.26 25.14 9.96
N LEU A 19 35.66 24.09 10.45
CA LEU A 19 34.71 23.28 9.68
C LEU A 19 33.56 24.19 9.27
N SER A 20 33.63 24.77 8.09
CA SER A 20 32.47 25.36 7.43
C SER A 20 31.64 24.24 6.88
N THR A 21 30.54 23.90 7.57
CA THR A 21 29.42 23.19 6.99
C THR A 21 28.90 24.03 5.82
N PHE A 22 29.19 23.59 4.61
CA PHE A 22 28.52 24.12 3.43
C PHE A 22 27.06 23.68 3.50
N ALA A 23 26.21 24.49 4.14
CA ALA A 23 24.81 24.49 3.81
C ALA A 23 24.75 24.97 2.36
N SER A 24 24.56 24.05 1.41
CA SER A 24 24.16 24.42 0.05
C SER A 24 22.91 25.28 0.16
N PRO A 25 22.95 26.52 -0.32
CA PRO A 25 21.71 27.29 -0.35
C PRO A 25 20.75 26.56 -1.30
N TYR A 26 19.64 26.08 -0.79
CA TYR A 26 18.52 25.64 -1.59
C TYR A 26 18.04 26.85 -2.41
N ILE A 27 18.44 26.91 -3.68
CA ILE A 27 18.02 27.97 -4.59
C ILE A 27 16.53 27.69 -4.89
N LYS A 28 15.65 28.42 -4.21
CA LYS A 28 14.23 28.47 -4.63
C LYS A 28 14.22 29.01 -6.06
N THR A 29 13.95 28.15 -7.02
CA THR A 29 13.55 28.57 -8.35
C THR A 29 12.26 29.35 -8.19
N SER A 30 12.24 30.64 -8.56
CA SER A 30 11.01 31.45 -8.58
C SER A 30 10.15 30.90 -9.72
N HIS A 31 9.15 30.09 -9.37
CA HIS A 31 8.13 29.72 -10.34
C HIS A 31 7.37 30.99 -10.75
N SER A 32 7.21 31.24 -12.03
CA SER A 32 6.19 32.16 -12.52
C SER A 32 4.84 31.59 -12.07
N ALA A 33 3.94 32.44 -11.55
CA ALA A 33 2.63 32.05 -11.04
C ALA A 33 1.97 31.01 -11.95
N GLY A 34 2.11 29.74 -11.57
CA GLY A 34 1.58 28.59 -12.28
C GLY A 34 0.43 27.96 -11.50
N LYS A 35 -0.29 27.08 -12.16
CA LYS A 35 -1.35 26.28 -11.56
C LYS A 35 -0.98 24.81 -11.65
N LEU A 36 -1.13 24.06 -10.56
CA LEU A 36 -1.02 22.62 -10.54
C LEU A 36 -2.38 22.00 -10.27
N LYS A 37 -2.80 21.12 -11.16
CA LYS A 37 -3.96 20.25 -10.96
C LYS A 37 -3.52 18.89 -10.50
N MET A 38 -4.14 18.40 -9.42
CA MET A 38 -3.77 17.14 -8.80
C MET A 38 -4.97 16.21 -8.73
N GLY A 39 -4.84 15.01 -9.31
CA GLY A 39 -5.76 13.90 -9.08
C GLY A 39 -5.23 13.01 -7.98
N VAL A 40 -5.85 13.02 -6.80
CA VAL A 40 -5.42 12.25 -5.63
C VAL A 40 -6.50 11.28 -5.17
N TRP A 41 -6.11 10.30 -4.39
CA TRP A 41 -7.07 9.32 -3.88
C TRP A 41 -8.02 9.93 -2.85
N ASP A 42 -9.33 9.65 -3.02
CA ASP A 42 -10.37 9.94 -2.04
C ASP A 42 -10.25 8.96 -0.86
N HIS A 43 -9.68 9.45 0.23
CA HIS A 43 -9.19 8.62 1.32
C HIS A 43 -10.33 8.09 2.21
N TRP A 44 -10.24 6.82 2.62
CA TRP A 44 -11.24 6.17 3.50
C TRP A 44 -11.35 6.79 4.90
N ILE A 45 -10.26 7.38 5.40
CA ILE A 45 -10.23 7.94 6.76
C ILE A 45 -10.80 9.35 6.74
N PRO A 46 -11.89 9.61 7.48
CA PRO A 46 -12.52 10.93 7.53
C PRO A 46 -11.54 12.03 7.95
N GLY A 47 -11.61 13.17 7.26
CA GLY A 47 -10.77 14.33 7.52
C GLY A 47 -9.42 14.34 6.80
N THR A 48 -8.99 13.22 6.20
CA THR A 48 -7.71 13.14 5.51
C THR A 48 -7.66 14.05 4.29
N ASN A 49 -8.70 14.03 3.45
CA ASN A 49 -8.76 14.88 2.25
C ASN A 49 -8.62 16.36 2.59
N GLY A 50 -9.40 16.85 3.56
CA GLY A 50 -9.32 18.25 3.97
C GLY A 50 -7.98 18.64 4.57
N ALA A 51 -7.34 17.75 5.33
CA ALA A 51 -6.01 18.01 5.88
C ALA A 51 -4.93 18.04 4.78
N LEU A 52 -5.02 17.11 3.82
CA LEU A 52 -4.13 17.08 2.66
C LEU A 52 -4.28 18.34 1.80
N GLU A 53 -5.52 18.75 1.51
CA GLU A 53 -5.80 19.96 0.76
C GLU A 53 -5.21 21.21 1.44
N VAL A 54 -5.40 21.35 2.75
CA VAL A 54 -4.82 22.48 3.52
C VAL A 54 -3.28 22.46 3.45
N LEU A 55 -2.66 21.30 3.51
CA LEU A 55 -1.20 21.15 3.40
C LEU A 55 -0.70 21.60 2.02
N LEU A 56 -1.37 21.14 0.95
CA LEU A 56 -1.02 21.47 -0.42
C LEU A 56 -1.23 22.97 -0.71
N GLN A 57 -2.34 23.56 -0.24
CA GLN A 57 -2.62 24.99 -0.39
C GLN A 57 -1.56 25.86 0.31
N LYS A 58 -1.13 25.49 1.52
CA LYS A 58 -0.04 26.19 2.22
C LYS A 58 1.26 26.19 1.44
N TRP A 59 1.60 25.06 0.82
CA TRP A 59 2.79 24.99 -0.03
C TRP A 59 2.61 25.88 -1.26
N GLY A 60 1.44 25.84 -1.90
CA GLY A 60 1.09 26.66 -3.06
C GLY A 60 1.23 28.15 -2.77
N GLU A 61 0.63 28.62 -1.66
CA GLU A 61 0.74 30.02 -1.21
C GLU A 61 2.20 30.43 -0.98
N ALA A 62 3.00 29.57 -0.34
CA ALA A 62 4.41 29.86 -0.04
C ALA A 62 5.31 29.91 -1.29
N ASN A 63 4.88 29.27 -2.40
CA ASN A 63 5.67 29.18 -3.63
C ASN A 63 5.04 29.92 -4.81
N GLY A 64 3.89 30.60 -4.61
CA GLY A 64 3.20 31.35 -5.65
C GLY A 64 2.57 30.46 -6.73
N VAL A 65 2.11 29.27 -6.35
CA VAL A 65 1.48 28.26 -7.22
C VAL A 65 0.04 28.04 -6.77
N GLU A 66 -0.92 28.17 -7.67
CA GLU A 66 -2.31 27.78 -7.41
C GLU A 66 -2.43 26.25 -7.44
N ILE A 67 -3.03 25.65 -6.40
CA ILE A 67 -3.26 24.20 -6.34
C ILE A 67 -4.75 23.92 -6.48
N GLU A 68 -5.10 23.04 -7.42
CA GLU A 68 -6.44 22.47 -7.58
C GLU A 68 -6.35 20.96 -7.31
N VAL A 69 -7.22 20.45 -6.43
CA VAL A 69 -7.17 19.03 -6.00
C VAL A 69 -8.50 18.37 -6.30
N ASP A 70 -8.45 17.30 -7.08
CA ASP A 70 -9.56 16.41 -7.34
C ASP A 70 -9.39 15.11 -6.55
N PHE A 71 -10.33 14.80 -5.65
CA PHE A 71 -10.36 13.56 -4.90
C PHE A 71 -11.11 12.49 -5.67
N ILE A 72 -10.40 11.41 -6.07
CA ILE A 72 -10.90 10.38 -6.95
C ILE A 72 -11.08 9.07 -6.17
N PRO A 73 -12.33 8.55 -6.04
CA PRO A 73 -12.59 7.33 -5.31
C PRO A 73 -11.98 6.10 -6.01
N SER A 74 -11.54 5.13 -5.23
CA SER A 74 -11.07 3.81 -5.73
C SER A 74 -12.23 2.94 -6.22
N ALA A 75 -13.42 3.12 -5.66
CA ALA A 75 -14.60 2.35 -6.01
C ALA A 75 -14.91 2.38 -7.53
N GLY A 76 -15.18 1.21 -8.10
CA GLY A 76 -15.44 1.07 -9.53
C GLY A 76 -14.22 1.30 -10.41
N ASN A 77 -13.00 1.08 -9.88
CA ASN A 77 -11.73 1.28 -10.59
C ASN A 77 -11.53 2.71 -11.14
N LYS A 78 -12.18 3.72 -10.58
CA LYS A 78 -12.13 5.09 -11.10
C LYS A 78 -10.72 5.65 -11.19
N LEU A 79 -9.85 5.34 -10.21
CA LEU A 79 -8.44 5.75 -10.28
C LEU A 79 -7.77 5.26 -11.57
N LEU A 80 -7.89 3.98 -11.87
CA LEU A 80 -7.28 3.39 -13.07
C LEU A 80 -7.93 3.92 -14.35
N LEU A 81 -9.26 3.99 -14.39
CA LEU A 81 -10.00 4.46 -15.56
C LEU A 81 -9.68 5.92 -15.88
N THR A 82 -9.56 6.79 -14.89
CA THR A 82 -9.16 8.20 -15.08
C THR A 82 -7.73 8.29 -15.60
N ALA A 83 -6.78 7.57 -14.98
CA ALA A 83 -5.40 7.52 -15.46
C ALA A 83 -5.30 7.05 -16.92
N GLN A 84 -6.07 6.02 -17.30
CA GLN A 84 -6.13 5.53 -18.68
C GLN A 84 -6.69 6.59 -19.65
N ALA A 85 -7.72 7.31 -19.23
CA ALA A 85 -8.33 8.37 -20.05
C ALA A 85 -7.34 9.52 -20.27
N GLU A 86 -6.69 10.01 -19.23
CA GLU A 86 -5.72 11.09 -19.29
C GLU A 86 -4.46 10.71 -20.09
N SER A 87 -3.91 9.51 -19.82
CA SER A 87 -2.77 8.99 -20.57
C SER A 87 -3.02 8.92 -22.08
N ARG A 88 -4.25 8.52 -22.48
CA ARG A 88 -4.63 8.45 -23.91
C ARG A 88 -4.89 9.83 -24.50
N ALA A 89 -5.56 10.70 -23.77
CA ALA A 89 -5.93 12.02 -24.23
C ALA A 89 -4.75 13.00 -24.27
N GLY A 90 -3.72 12.79 -23.44
CA GLY A 90 -2.60 13.72 -23.26
C GLY A 90 -3.01 15.04 -22.62
N ILE A 91 -4.09 15.02 -21.83
CA ILE A 91 -4.60 16.16 -21.05
C ILE A 91 -5.24 15.65 -19.76
N GLY A 92 -5.21 16.44 -18.71
CA GLY A 92 -5.82 16.11 -17.41
C GLY A 92 -5.14 16.84 -16.28
N HIS A 93 -4.78 16.09 -15.23
CA HIS A 93 -4.03 16.60 -14.10
C HIS A 93 -2.54 16.77 -14.43
N ASP A 94 -1.83 17.57 -13.66
CA ASP A 94 -0.36 17.67 -13.72
C ASP A 94 0.29 16.53 -12.93
N ILE A 95 -0.21 16.31 -11.71
CA ILE A 95 0.20 15.24 -10.81
C ILE A 95 -0.99 14.29 -10.63
N TYR A 96 -0.71 12.99 -10.72
CA TYR A 96 -1.74 11.98 -10.51
C TYR A 96 -1.30 10.88 -9.57
N VAL A 97 -2.24 10.36 -8.78
CA VAL A 97 -2.00 9.21 -7.90
C VAL A 97 -1.84 7.94 -8.72
N HIS A 98 -0.83 7.17 -8.39
CA HIS A 98 -0.51 5.89 -9.01
C HIS A 98 -0.36 4.82 -7.94
N ALA A 99 -1.34 3.92 -7.84
CA ALA A 99 -1.30 2.83 -6.88
C ALA A 99 -0.61 1.60 -7.48
N ILE A 100 0.22 0.94 -6.68
CA ILE A 100 0.84 -0.37 -6.97
C ILE A 100 1.52 -0.37 -8.35
N TRP A 101 0.95 -1.08 -9.33
CA TRP A 101 1.50 -1.27 -10.69
C TRP A 101 1.29 -0.09 -11.65
N MET A 102 0.52 0.92 -11.25
CA MET A 102 0.23 2.04 -12.15
C MET A 102 1.47 2.81 -12.61
N PRO A 103 2.54 3.03 -11.81
CA PRO A 103 3.76 3.63 -12.35
C PRO A 103 4.36 2.81 -13.51
N THR A 104 4.37 1.49 -13.41
CA THR A 104 4.81 0.60 -14.50
C THR A 104 3.89 0.67 -15.72
N MET A 105 2.56 0.64 -15.51
CA MET A 105 1.57 0.68 -16.59
C MET A 105 1.63 1.97 -17.41
N PHE A 106 1.92 3.09 -16.76
CA PHE A 106 1.93 4.43 -17.39
C PHE A 106 3.34 5.02 -17.56
N ALA A 107 4.40 4.22 -17.37
CA ALA A 107 5.79 4.67 -17.42
C ALA A 107 6.12 5.50 -18.67
N HIS A 108 5.51 5.14 -19.82
CA HIS A 108 5.71 5.81 -21.11
C HIS A 108 5.08 7.21 -21.20
N ARG A 109 4.26 7.60 -20.24
CA ARG A 109 3.56 8.90 -20.14
C ARG A 109 3.93 9.67 -18.87
N LEU A 110 4.81 9.11 -18.05
CA LEU A 110 5.24 9.74 -16.81
C LEU A 110 6.60 10.41 -16.98
N GLU A 111 6.69 11.66 -16.52
CA GLU A 111 7.96 12.40 -16.42
C GLU A 111 8.94 11.66 -15.52
N PRO A 112 10.21 11.52 -15.90
CA PRO A 112 11.26 11.02 -15.01
C PRO A 112 11.43 11.89 -13.77
N VAL A 113 11.51 11.23 -12.60
CA VAL A 113 11.65 11.93 -11.30
C VAL A 113 12.88 11.45 -10.52
N ASP A 114 13.93 11.00 -11.21
CA ASP A 114 15.16 10.53 -10.59
C ASP A 114 15.80 11.61 -9.71
N ASP A 115 15.83 12.84 -10.17
CA ASP A 115 16.32 14.01 -9.43
C ASP A 115 15.53 14.27 -8.14
N VAL A 116 14.21 14.07 -8.15
CA VAL A 116 13.36 14.18 -6.96
C VAL A 116 13.68 13.05 -5.97
N ILE A 117 13.77 11.83 -6.47
CA ILE A 117 14.01 10.65 -5.64
C ILE A 117 15.41 10.66 -5.03
N GLU A 118 16.43 11.09 -5.80
CA GLU A 118 17.80 11.27 -5.29
C GLU A 118 17.87 12.29 -4.14
N ASP A 119 17.18 13.41 -4.26
CA ASP A 119 17.07 14.41 -3.20
C ASP A 119 16.36 13.85 -1.96
N ILE A 120 15.24 13.13 -2.13
CA ILE A 120 14.51 12.50 -1.02
C ILE A 120 15.39 11.43 -0.34
N ILE A 121 16.02 10.54 -1.09
CA ILE A 121 16.86 9.49 -0.51
C ILE A 121 18.07 10.08 0.21
N SER A 122 18.66 11.14 -0.33
CA SER A 122 19.81 11.82 0.28
C SER A 122 19.47 12.44 1.63
N SER A 123 18.26 12.99 1.77
CA SER A 123 17.84 13.69 3.00
C SER A 123 17.12 12.77 4.00
N GLU A 124 16.32 11.83 3.51
CA GLU A 124 15.38 11.05 4.32
C GLU A 124 15.76 9.56 4.43
N GLY A 125 16.74 9.10 3.64
CA GLY A 125 17.17 7.71 3.63
C GLY A 125 16.45 6.83 2.60
N PRO A 126 16.77 5.51 2.56
CA PRO A 126 16.31 4.62 1.51
C PRO A 126 14.82 4.29 1.60
N MET A 127 14.22 4.10 0.45
CA MET A 127 12.87 3.56 0.32
C MET A 127 12.83 2.06 0.65
N VAL A 128 11.64 1.54 0.91
CA VAL A 128 11.42 0.09 0.98
C VAL A 128 11.65 -0.53 -0.41
N PRO A 129 12.28 -1.72 -0.51
CA PRO A 129 12.62 -2.31 -1.81
C PRO A 129 11.44 -2.48 -2.76
N LEU A 130 10.25 -2.73 -2.21
CA LEU A 130 9.03 -2.88 -3.00
C LEU A 130 8.62 -1.58 -3.72
N ALA A 131 8.91 -0.40 -3.14
CA ALA A 131 8.66 0.88 -3.79
C ALA A 131 9.55 1.06 -5.03
N GLU A 132 10.82 0.66 -4.95
CA GLU A 132 11.74 0.67 -6.10
C GLU A 132 11.26 -0.29 -7.19
N TYR A 133 10.89 -1.52 -6.83
CA TYR A 133 10.38 -2.53 -7.76
C TYR A 133 9.13 -2.05 -8.55
N LEU A 134 8.27 -1.25 -7.95
CA LEU A 134 7.02 -0.77 -8.56
C LEU A 134 7.17 0.53 -9.34
N ALA A 135 7.99 1.46 -8.87
CA ALA A 135 8.05 2.82 -9.42
C ALA A 135 9.30 3.12 -10.25
N LYS A 136 10.31 2.23 -10.24
CA LYS A 136 11.52 2.36 -11.07
C LYS A 136 11.44 1.41 -12.26
N VAL A 137 11.10 1.96 -13.41
CA VAL A 137 10.88 1.22 -14.66
C VAL A 137 12.06 1.43 -15.59
N ASP A 138 12.69 0.34 -16.05
CA ASP A 138 13.89 0.37 -16.91
C ASP A 138 15.01 1.25 -16.33
N GLY A 139 15.18 1.20 -15.00
CA GLY A 139 16.19 1.97 -14.27
C GLY A 139 15.84 3.44 -14.02
N VAL A 140 14.67 3.90 -14.43
CA VAL A 140 14.21 5.31 -14.30
C VAL A 140 13.04 5.39 -13.33
N TRP A 141 13.12 6.28 -12.35
CA TRP A 141 12.01 6.55 -11.43
C TRP A 141 10.87 7.30 -12.14
N ARG A 142 9.67 6.73 -12.11
CA ARG A 142 8.47 7.25 -12.78
C ARG A 142 7.47 7.89 -11.84
N ALA A 143 7.61 7.69 -10.54
CA ALA A 143 6.75 8.30 -9.55
C ALA A 143 7.46 8.43 -8.20
N SER A 144 7.02 9.37 -7.38
CA SER A 144 7.50 9.63 -6.03
C SER A 144 6.51 9.08 -5.00
N PRO A 145 6.96 8.67 -3.79
CA PRO A 145 6.07 8.29 -2.71
C PRO A 145 5.00 9.35 -2.44
N SER A 146 3.74 8.92 -2.35
CA SER A 146 2.66 9.76 -1.85
C SER A 146 2.77 9.92 -0.34
N PRO A 147 2.45 11.08 0.24
CA PRO A 147 2.43 11.27 1.70
C PRO A 147 1.26 10.54 2.38
N VAL A 148 0.29 10.04 1.60
CA VAL A 148 -0.91 9.32 2.07
C VAL A 148 -1.25 8.15 1.16
N GLY A 149 -2.02 7.20 1.67
CA GLY A 149 -2.66 6.15 0.88
C GLY A 149 -1.89 4.84 0.80
N SER A 150 -0.60 4.80 1.13
CA SER A 150 0.14 3.53 1.19
C SER A 150 -0.33 2.72 2.40
N GLN A 151 -0.70 1.47 2.17
CA GLN A 151 -1.32 0.63 3.20
C GLN A 151 -0.90 -0.83 3.05
N THR A 152 -1.09 -1.61 4.10
CA THR A 152 -0.81 -3.05 4.08
C THR A 152 -2.01 -3.85 4.56
N HIS A 153 -2.25 -5.01 3.95
CA HIS A 153 -3.30 -5.91 4.37
C HIS A 153 -2.84 -6.82 5.51
N GLY A 154 -3.66 -6.87 6.53
CA GLY A 154 -3.66 -7.89 7.56
C GLY A 154 -5.02 -8.55 7.63
N MET A 155 -5.43 -8.90 8.84
CA MET A 155 -6.80 -9.28 9.14
C MET A 155 -7.39 -8.32 10.18
N ILE A 156 -8.67 -8.02 10.02
CA ILE A 156 -9.49 -7.36 11.05
C ILE A 156 -10.48 -8.40 11.57
N SER A 157 -10.39 -8.72 12.86
CA SER A 157 -11.17 -9.78 13.49
C SER A 157 -11.92 -9.31 14.74
N ARG A 158 -13.04 -9.95 15.03
CA ARG A 158 -13.88 -9.71 16.22
C ARG A 158 -13.38 -10.54 17.39
N LEU A 159 -12.80 -9.90 18.38
CA LEU A 159 -12.26 -10.51 19.60
C LEU A 159 -13.29 -11.39 20.33
N ASP A 160 -14.49 -10.87 20.49
CA ASP A 160 -15.59 -11.53 21.18
C ASP A 160 -16.04 -12.83 20.47
N LEU A 161 -16.12 -12.81 19.13
CA LEU A 161 -16.53 -13.97 18.35
C LEU A 161 -15.45 -15.05 18.31
N TYR A 162 -14.19 -14.67 18.11
CA TYR A 162 -13.05 -15.60 18.14
C TYR A 162 -12.92 -16.27 19.51
N LYS A 163 -13.03 -15.49 20.60
CA LYS A 163 -12.97 -16.04 21.95
C LYS A 163 -14.13 -16.98 22.25
N LYS A 164 -15.34 -16.60 21.86
CA LYS A 164 -16.56 -17.35 22.19
C LYS A 164 -16.70 -18.65 21.41
N TYR A 165 -16.42 -18.63 20.12
CA TYR A 165 -16.74 -19.74 19.21
C TYR A 165 -15.55 -20.55 18.75
N ALA A 166 -14.36 -19.95 18.69
CA ALA A 166 -13.12 -20.62 18.30
C ALA A 166 -12.17 -20.91 19.49
N ASP A 167 -12.42 -20.31 20.66
CA ASP A 167 -11.56 -20.33 21.86
C ASP A 167 -10.15 -19.75 21.59
N ILE A 168 -10.08 -18.73 20.73
CA ILE A 168 -8.84 -18.05 20.35
C ILE A 168 -8.80 -16.66 20.99
N ASN A 169 -7.70 -16.37 21.69
CA ASN A 169 -7.38 -15.05 22.20
C ASN A 169 -6.42 -14.32 21.25
N LEU A 170 -6.95 -13.58 20.29
CA LEU A 170 -6.15 -12.85 19.30
C LEU A 170 -5.20 -11.80 19.91
N GLN A 171 -5.54 -11.22 21.07
CA GLN A 171 -4.68 -10.26 21.75
C GLN A 171 -3.48 -10.91 22.45
N GLU A 172 -3.58 -12.20 22.80
CA GLU A 172 -2.47 -12.97 23.32
C GLU A 172 -1.48 -13.36 22.21
N ILE A 173 -2.00 -13.75 21.05
CA ILE A 173 -1.19 -14.09 19.87
C ILE A 173 -0.52 -12.83 19.32
N PHE A 174 -1.29 -11.76 19.14
CA PHE A 174 -0.87 -10.49 18.54
C PHE A 174 -1.09 -9.34 19.54
N PRO A 175 -0.28 -9.25 20.60
CA PRO A 175 -0.42 -8.20 21.59
C PRO A 175 -0.07 -6.83 20.99
N GLY A 176 -0.47 -5.79 21.70
CA GLY A 176 -0.09 -4.42 21.38
C GLY A 176 1.45 -4.23 21.33
N PRO A 177 1.96 -3.19 20.65
CA PRO A 177 3.40 -3.05 20.35
C PRO A 177 4.30 -2.84 21.56
N LYS A 178 3.74 -2.48 22.70
CA LYS A 178 4.51 -2.37 23.96
C LYS A 178 4.71 -3.72 24.64
N GLN A 179 4.07 -4.77 24.16
CA GLN A 179 4.16 -6.12 24.71
C GLN A 179 4.97 -6.99 23.77
N LYS A 180 5.79 -7.88 24.34
CA LYS A 180 6.57 -8.85 23.57
C LYS A 180 5.64 -9.93 23.02
N ARG A 181 5.73 -10.21 21.74
CA ARG A 181 5.03 -11.34 21.11
C ARG A 181 5.64 -12.67 21.59
N ASN A 182 4.81 -13.66 21.78
CA ASN A 182 5.24 -15.03 21.94
C ASN A 182 5.36 -15.69 20.56
N SER A 183 6.57 -16.01 20.12
CA SER A 183 6.82 -16.57 18.80
C SER A 183 6.09 -17.89 18.56
N GLU A 184 5.98 -18.76 19.59
CA GLU A 184 5.28 -20.04 19.48
C GLU A 184 3.79 -19.84 19.17
N LEU A 185 3.13 -18.87 19.83
CA LEU A 185 1.73 -18.56 19.56
C LEU A 185 1.54 -17.92 18.18
N VAL A 186 2.46 -17.02 17.79
CA VAL A 186 2.43 -16.39 16.46
C VAL A 186 2.66 -17.42 15.36
N ASP A 187 3.58 -18.35 15.55
CA ASP A 187 3.87 -19.40 14.57
C ASP A 187 2.74 -20.42 14.46
N ALA A 188 2.03 -20.70 15.56
CA ALA A 188 0.84 -21.55 15.58
C ALA A 188 -0.39 -20.92 14.89
N TRP A 189 -0.34 -19.60 14.60
CA TRP A 189 -1.35 -18.95 13.78
C TRP A 189 -1.00 -19.15 12.29
N ASP A 190 -1.35 -20.31 11.79
CA ASP A 190 -1.16 -20.75 10.42
C ASP A 190 -2.51 -20.84 9.66
N TYR A 191 -2.45 -21.22 8.37
CA TYR A 191 -3.63 -21.33 7.53
C TYR A 191 -4.56 -22.48 7.94
N ASP A 192 -4.06 -23.54 8.59
CA ASP A 192 -4.90 -24.61 9.15
C ASP A 192 -5.66 -24.11 10.38
N ALA A 193 -5.01 -23.35 11.26
CA ALA A 193 -5.66 -22.71 12.40
C ALA A 193 -6.75 -21.69 11.96
N LEU A 194 -6.49 -20.92 10.89
CA LEU A 194 -7.51 -20.04 10.31
C LEU A 194 -8.69 -20.81 9.75
N LEU A 195 -8.46 -21.91 9.04
CA LEU A 195 -9.53 -22.75 8.49
C LEU A 195 -10.39 -23.36 9.59
N GLU A 196 -9.78 -23.91 10.64
CA GLU A 196 -10.49 -24.47 11.79
C GLU A 196 -11.33 -23.40 12.50
N ALA A 197 -10.74 -22.21 12.76
CA ALA A 197 -11.48 -21.08 13.32
C ALA A 197 -12.64 -20.67 12.43
N GLY A 198 -12.40 -20.54 11.13
CA GLY A 198 -13.41 -20.17 10.13
C GLY A 198 -14.60 -21.14 10.10
N GLN A 199 -14.35 -22.44 10.20
CA GLN A 199 -15.41 -23.47 10.25
C GLN A 199 -16.27 -23.32 11.52
N LYS A 200 -15.64 -23.12 12.69
CA LYS A 200 -16.35 -22.92 13.96
C LYS A 200 -17.17 -21.63 13.95
N LEU A 201 -16.61 -20.54 13.44
CA LEU A 201 -17.26 -19.24 13.32
C LEU A 201 -18.42 -19.29 12.32
N HIS A 202 -18.23 -19.92 11.17
CA HIS A 202 -19.27 -20.11 10.17
C HIS A 202 -20.45 -20.92 10.72
N ALA A 203 -20.18 -22.03 11.41
CA ALA A 203 -21.21 -22.85 12.06
C ALA A 203 -22.01 -22.06 13.12
N ALA A 204 -21.42 -21.03 13.72
CA ALA A 204 -22.07 -20.11 14.63
C ALA A 204 -22.80 -18.93 13.93
N GLY A 205 -22.80 -18.87 12.60
CA GLY A 205 -23.40 -17.81 11.81
C GLY A 205 -22.54 -16.56 11.61
N HIS A 206 -21.24 -16.66 11.87
CA HIS A 206 -20.27 -15.56 11.81
C HIS A 206 -19.10 -15.87 10.89
N GLY A 207 -19.35 -15.98 9.59
CA GLY A 207 -18.32 -16.36 8.62
C GLY A 207 -17.16 -15.33 8.50
N ILE A 208 -16.04 -15.83 7.98
CA ILE A 208 -14.92 -14.98 7.51
C ILE A 208 -15.36 -14.29 6.21
N GLY A 209 -14.85 -13.09 5.94
CA GLY A 209 -15.12 -12.37 4.69
C GLY A 209 -13.83 -12.15 3.88
N GLY A 210 -13.96 -12.32 2.57
CA GLY A 210 -12.91 -12.02 1.60
C GLY A 210 -13.53 -11.88 0.21
N PRO A 211 -13.42 -10.71 -0.47
CA PRO A 211 -14.02 -10.53 -1.79
C PRO A 211 -13.42 -11.51 -2.79
N LEU A 212 -14.24 -12.01 -3.71
CA LEU A 212 -13.84 -12.87 -4.82
C LEU A 212 -14.37 -12.38 -6.17
N ALA A 213 -14.96 -11.19 -6.22
CA ALA A 213 -15.21 -10.50 -7.48
C ALA A 213 -13.88 -10.05 -8.11
N ALA A 214 -13.89 -9.67 -9.39
CA ALA A 214 -12.72 -9.17 -10.09
C ALA A 214 -12.34 -7.75 -9.63
N THR A 215 -11.92 -7.61 -8.37
CA THR A 215 -11.52 -6.35 -7.72
C THR A 215 -10.08 -6.39 -7.25
N GLY A 216 -9.52 -5.22 -6.95
CA GLY A 216 -8.20 -5.11 -6.33
C GLY A 216 -8.15 -5.85 -4.99
N ASP A 217 -9.13 -5.61 -4.11
CA ASP A 217 -9.21 -6.22 -2.78
C ASP A 217 -9.21 -7.75 -2.84
N ALA A 218 -9.82 -8.35 -3.86
CA ALA A 218 -9.78 -9.79 -4.05
C ALA A 218 -8.35 -10.30 -4.34
N SER A 219 -7.62 -9.61 -5.21
CA SER A 219 -6.21 -9.96 -5.50
C SER A 219 -5.32 -9.75 -4.28
N PHE A 220 -5.61 -8.74 -3.44
CA PHE A 220 -4.78 -8.37 -2.29
C PHE A 220 -4.80 -9.39 -1.15
N TRP A 221 -5.83 -10.20 -1.02
CA TRP A 221 -5.81 -11.26 -0.02
C TRP A 221 -5.48 -12.64 -0.61
N VAL A 222 -5.85 -12.90 -1.87
CA VAL A 222 -5.57 -14.19 -2.51
C VAL A 222 -4.08 -14.37 -2.78
N ALA A 223 -3.39 -13.34 -3.33
CA ALA A 223 -1.98 -13.44 -3.66
C ALA A 223 -1.07 -13.79 -2.45
N PRO A 224 -1.23 -13.21 -1.25
CA PRO A 224 -0.49 -13.66 -0.06
C PRO A 224 -0.74 -15.10 0.33
N VAL A 225 -1.95 -15.63 0.13
CA VAL A 225 -2.25 -17.05 0.40
C VAL A 225 -1.46 -17.94 -0.57
N PHE A 226 -1.43 -17.60 -1.85
CA PHE A 226 -0.60 -18.30 -2.85
C PHE A 226 0.86 -18.28 -2.44
N ALA A 227 1.42 -17.10 -2.19
CA ALA A 227 2.83 -16.95 -1.80
C ALA A 227 3.18 -17.73 -0.53
N ALA A 228 2.31 -17.73 0.47
CA ALA A 228 2.50 -18.46 1.72
C ALA A 228 2.55 -20.00 1.52
N HIS A 229 1.92 -20.48 0.44
CA HIS A 229 1.97 -21.90 0.04
C HIS A 229 3.07 -22.19 -1.00
N GLY A 230 3.88 -21.18 -1.38
CA GLY A 230 4.94 -21.32 -2.39
C GLY A 230 4.42 -21.35 -3.82
N ALA A 231 3.14 -21.02 -4.03
CA ALA A 231 2.49 -21.03 -5.33
C ALA A 231 2.72 -19.71 -6.08
N GLU A 232 3.18 -19.81 -7.31
CA GLU A 232 3.40 -18.68 -8.21
C GLU A 232 2.61 -18.90 -9.51
N LEU A 233 2.15 -17.82 -10.13
CA LEU A 233 1.54 -17.88 -11.47
C LEU A 233 2.61 -17.76 -12.56
N VAL A 234 3.54 -16.85 -12.34
CA VAL A 234 4.68 -16.56 -13.21
C VAL A 234 5.89 -16.32 -12.30
N ASP A 235 7.02 -16.90 -12.63
CA ASP A 235 8.24 -16.77 -11.86
C ASP A 235 8.98 -15.45 -12.15
N LYS A 236 10.07 -15.21 -11.43
CA LYS A 236 10.92 -14.00 -11.59
C LYS A 236 11.59 -13.87 -12.96
N ASN A 237 11.67 -14.96 -13.75
CA ASN A 237 12.23 -14.94 -15.09
C ASN A 237 11.17 -14.67 -16.16
N GLY A 238 9.89 -14.68 -15.78
CA GLY A 238 8.76 -14.53 -16.68
C GLY A 238 8.21 -15.85 -17.21
N ASP A 239 8.64 -16.99 -16.67
CA ASP A 239 8.11 -18.28 -17.05
C ASP A 239 6.76 -18.56 -16.37
N ILE A 240 5.78 -19.06 -17.12
CA ILE A 240 4.48 -19.46 -16.57
C ILE A 240 4.68 -20.75 -15.77
N VAL A 241 4.41 -20.70 -14.45
CA VAL A 241 4.59 -21.83 -13.52
C VAL A 241 3.30 -22.19 -12.77
N VAL A 242 2.16 -21.73 -13.27
CA VAL A 242 0.84 -21.95 -12.66
C VAL A 242 0.45 -23.44 -12.57
N ASP A 243 0.97 -24.29 -13.44
CA ASP A 243 0.75 -25.74 -13.40
C ASP A 243 1.76 -26.41 -12.48
N SER A 244 1.57 -26.24 -11.18
CA SER A 244 2.44 -26.79 -10.14
C SER A 244 1.62 -27.45 -9.00
N GLU A 245 2.28 -28.26 -8.21
CA GLU A 245 1.66 -28.92 -7.04
C GLU A 245 1.31 -27.90 -5.96
N GLU A 246 2.09 -26.83 -5.82
CA GLU A 246 1.87 -25.74 -4.89
C GLU A 246 0.57 -24.99 -5.24
N VAL A 247 0.31 -24.76 -6.53
CA VAL A 247 -0.95 -24.15 -7.00
C VAL A 247 -2.14 -25.07 -6.75
N ARG A 248 -2.00 -26.39 -6.97
CA ARG A 248 -3.07 -27.36 -6.61
C ARG A 248 -3.37 -27.34 -5.12
N THR A 249 -2.34 -27.41 -4.30
CA THR A 249 -2.45 -27.40 -2.83
C THR A 249 -3.17 -26.15 -2.34
N VAL A 250 -2.79 -24.95 -2.82
CA VAL A 250 -3.44 -23.71 -2.38
C VAL A 250 -4.89 -23.60 -2.87
N LEU A 251 -5.20 -24.10 -4.07
CA LEU A 251 -6.59 -24.14 -4.56
C LEU A 251 -7.48 -25.12 -3.77
N GLU A 252 -6.94 -26.26 -3.36
CA GLU A 252 -7.61 -27.18 -2.44
C GLU A 252 -7.89 -26.54 -1.08
N TYR A 253 -6.91 -25.81 -0.53
CA TYR A 253 -7.06 -25.06 0.71
C TYR A 253 -8.13 -23.98 0.56
N LEU A 254 -8.06 -23.15 -0.47
CA LEU A 254 -9.01 -22.07 -0.72
C LEU A 254 -10.43 -22.60 -0.96
N SER A 255 -10.56 -23.75 -1.61
CA SER A 255 -11.86 -24.42 -1.78
C SER A 255 -12.54 -24.80 -0.45
N LYS A 256 -11.74 -25.05 0.60
CA LYS A 256 -12.24 -25.29 1.95
C LYS A 256 -12.52 -23.97 2.69
N LEU A 257 -11.60 -23.02 2.61
CA LEU A 257 -11.73 -21.74 3.31
C LEU A 257 -12.93 -20.92 2.81
N VAL A 258 -13.14 -20.85 1.50
CA VAL A 258 -14.24 -20.08 0.90
C VAL A 258 -15.61 -20.61 1.34
N ARG A 259 -15.75 -21.88 1.67
CA ARG A 259 -16.99 -22.44 2.23
C ARG A 259 -17.33 -21.90 3.63
N THR A 260 -16.39 -21.25 4.30
CA THR A 260 -16.62 -20.57 5.59
C THR A 260 -17.05 -19.11 5.41
N MET A 261 -17.11 -18.63 4.17
CA MET A 261 -17.49 -17.26 3.80
C MET A 261 -18.96 -17.19 3.38
N PRO A 262 -19.58 -16.00 3.40
CA PRO A 262 -20.91 -15.82 2.83
C PRO A 262 -20.84 -15.93 1.30
N GLU A 263 -21.89 -16.49 0.68
CA GLU A 263 -21.98 -16.63 -0.79
C GLU A 263 -21.84 -15.28 -1.52
N SER A 264 -22.23 -14.20 -0.88
CA SER A 264 -22.14 -12.85 -1.45
C SER A 264 -20.71 -12.35 -1.76
N VAL A 265 -19.64 -13.00 -1.26
CA VAL A 265 -18.24 -12.59 -1.50
C VAL A 265 -17.88 -12.50 -2.98
N TYR A 266 -18.54 -13.27 -3.84
CA TYR A 266 -18.33 -13.23 -5.30
C TYR A 266 -18.89 -11.96 -5.98
N ALA A 267 -19.65 -11.15 -5.24
CA ALA A 267 -20.22 -9.89 -5.73
C ALA A 267 -19.79 -8.68 -4.90
N TRP A 268 -18.83 -8.83 -3.97
CA TRP A 268 -18.37 -7.72 -3.16
C TRP A 268 -17.51 -6.77 -4.00
N ASP A 269 -17.79 -5.48 -3.85
CA ASP A 269 -16.90 -4.37 -4.24
C ASP A 269 -15.89 -4.07 -3.12
N ASP A 270 -15.04 -3.07 -3.30
CA ASP A 270 -14.02 -2.66 -2.33
C ASP A 270 -14.58 -2.20 -0.97
N ALA A 271 -15.89 -1.92 -0.87
CA ALA A 271 -16.56 -1.59 0.39
C ALA A 271 -17.21 -2.82 1.06
N GLY A 272 -17.20 -3.99 0.42
CA GLY A 272 -17.84 -5.22 0.91
C GLY A 272 -17.33 -5.66 2.26
N ASN A 273 -16.01 -5.61 2.46
CA ASN A 273 -15.34 -5.89 3.72
C ASN A 273 -15.87 -5.04 4.87
N ASN A 274 -15.99 -3.73 4.66
CA ASN A 274 -16.47 -2.79 5.65
C ASN A 274 -17.92 -3.07 6.00
N ARG A 275 -18.79 -3.27 4.98
CA ARG A 275 -20.21 -3.60 5.19
C ARG A 275 -20.39 -4.89 5.98
N TRP A 276 -19.59 -5.93 5.67
CA TRP A 276 -19.64 -7.20 6.38
C TRP A 276 -19.33 -7.05 7.87
N MET A 277 -18.27 -6.34 8.21
CA MET A 277 -17.88 -6.15 9.61
C MET A 277 -18.84 -5.27 10.40
N ILE A 278 -19.39 -4.20 9.80
CA ILE A 278 -20.36 -3.32 10.50
C ILE A 278 -21.77 -3.92 10.58
N SER A 279 -22.08 -4.94 9.79
CA SER A 279 -23.36 -5.68 9.89
C SER A 279 -23.46 -6.50 11.18
N GLY A 280 -22.33 -6.76 11.85
CA GLY A 280 -22.24 -7.64 13.00
C GLY A 280 -22.27 -9.14 12.68
N GLN A 281 -22.44 -9.51 11.40
CA GLN A 281 -22.40 -10.90 10.96
C GLN A 281 -20.98 -11.42 10.75
N GLY A 282 -20.05 -10.54 10.35
CA GLY A 282 -18.66 -10.89 10.06
C GLY A 282 -17.85 -11.15 11.31
N SER A 283 -17.09 -12.25 11.32
CA SER A 283 -16.06 -12.51 12.35
C SER A 283 -14.74 -11.88 12.02
N SER A 284 -14.37 -11.86 10.75
CA SER A 284 -13.13 -11.26 10.27
C SER A 284 -13.17 -10.99 8.77
N VAL A 285 -12.24 -10.13 8.33
CA VAL A 285 -11.97 -9.85 6.92
C VAL A 285 -10.47 -9.69 6.69
N PHE A 286 -10.03 -9.99 5.48
CA PHE A 286 -8.69 -9.67 4.99
C PHE A 286 -8.70 -8.23 4.50
N ASN A 287 -8.15 -7.30 5.30
CA ASN A 287 -8.23 -5.88 4.96
C ASN A 287 -7.21 -5.03 5.74
N PRO A 288 -6.86 -3.82 5.26
CA PRO A 288 -6.33 -2.77 6.12
C PRO A 288 -7.36 -2.32 7.16
N PRO A 289 -7.02 -1.44 8.11
CA PRO A 289 -7.91 -1.06 9.20
C PRO A 289 -9.19 -0.28 8.84
N SER A 290 -9.56 -0.16 7.55
CA SER A 290 -10.76 0.59 7.14
C SER A 290 -12.06 0.07 7.78
N PRO A 291 -12.30 -1.26 7.97
CA PRO A 291 -13.51 -1.73 8.65
C PRO A 291 -13.65 -1.17 10.06
N TRP A 292 -12.55 -1.09 10.81
CA TRP A 292 -12.56 -0.49 12.14
C TRP A 292 -12.84 1.02 12.10
N ASN A 293 -12.24 1.74 11.15
CA ASN A 293 -12.47 3.18 11.02
C ASN A 293 -13.93 3.50 10.62
N VAL A 294 -14.51 2.70 9.73
CA VAL A 294 -15.92 2.81 9.38
C VAL A 294 -16.80 2.43 10.59
N ALA A 295 -16.45 1.35 11.30
CA ALA A 295 -17.20 0.92 12.47
C ALA A 295 -17.19 1.95 13.61
N LYS A 296 -16.09 2.66 13.84
CA LYS A 296 -16.05 3.77 14.82
C LYS A 296 -17.14 4.80 14.57
N ARG A 297 -17.47 5.07 13.32
CA ARG A 297 -18.50 6.03 12.91
C ARG A 297 -19.90 5.42 12.93
N ASP A 298 -20.06 4.24 12.34
CA ASP A 298 -21.36 3.69 11.98
C ASP A 298 -21.86 2.57 12.92
N ALA A 299 -20.93 1.90 13.62
CA ALA A 299 -21.23 0.76 14.49
C ALA A 299 -20.21 0.64 15.64
N PRO A 300 -20.13 1.66 16.53
CA PRO A 300 -19.08 1.76 17.57
C PRO A 300 -19.02 0.54 18.50
N GLN A 301 -20.17 -0.11 18.78
CA GLN A 301 -20.23 -1.34 19.57
C GLN A 301 -19.45 -2.50 18.95
N PHE A 302 -19.27 -2.53 17.63
CA PHE A 302 -18.45 -3.53 16.95
C PHE A 302 -17.00 -3.09 16.85
N ALA A 303 -16.75 -1.78 16.71
CA ALA A 303 -15.38 -1.25 16.67
C ALA A 303 -14.59 -1.59 17.92
N GLU A 304 -15.23 -1.56 19.11
CA GLU A 304 -14.62 -1.90 20.39
C GLU A 304 -14.15 -3.37 20.47
N GLN A 305 -14.71 -4.23 19.63
CA GLN A 305 -14.38 -5.65 19.57
C GLN A 305 -13.47 -6.01 18.38
N MET A 306 -13.08 -5.04 17.55
CA MET A 306 -12.23 -5.31 16.40
C MET A 306 -10.74 -5.25 16.78
N TRP A 307 -9.97 -6.14 16.19
CA TRP A 307 -8.52 -6.23 16.36
C TRP A 307 -7.82 -6.43 15.03
N CYS A 308 -6.79 -5.62 14.77
CA CYS A 308 -5.92 -5.81 13.61
C CYS A 308 -4.78 -6.76 13.95
N HIS A 309 -4.53 -7.72 13.09
CA HIS A 309 -3.46 -8.69 13.29
C HIS A 309 -2.91 -9.23 11.96
N ASP A 310 -1.82 -9.97 12.04
CA ASP A 310 -1.14 -10.51 10.88
C ASP A 310 -1.96 -11.64 10.21
N LEU A 311 -1.68 -11.83 8.92
CA LEU A 311 -2.15 -13.01 8.19
C LEU A 311 -1.56 -14.29 8.77
N PRO A 312 -2.18 -15.46 8.53
CA PRO A 312 -1.60 -16.74 8.95
C PRO A 312 -0.26 -17.02 8.27
N ARG A 313 0.53 -17.87 8.88
CA ARG A 313 1.74 -18.41 8.29
C ARG A 313 1.40 -19.62 7.42
N GLY A 314 2.00 -19.70 6.23
CA GLY A 314 2.00 -20.91 5.42
C GLY A 314 3.34 -21.64 5.48
N PRO A 315 3.47 -22.76 4.75
CA PRO A 315 4.71 -23.56 4.69
C PRO A 315 5.93 -22.74 4.25
N HIS A 316 5.74 -21.76 3.38
CA HIS A 316 6.79 -20.90 2.82
C HIS A 316 6.96 -19.56 3.53
N GLY A 317 6.21 -19.31 4.60
CA GLY A 317 6.33 -18.10 5.41
C GLY A 317 5.02 -17.36 5.61
N ARG A 318 5.14 -16.14 6.15
CA ARG A 318 4.03 -15.22 6.39
C ARG A 318 4.13 -14.07 5.41
N TYR A 319 3.16 -13.94 4.55
CA TYR A 319 3.12 -12.93 3.52
C TYR A 319 1.99 -11.93 3.79
N ARG A 320 2.22 -10.69 3.37
CA ARG A 320 1.25 -9.61 3.52
C ARG A 320 1.23 -8.79 2.24
N ASN A 321 0.04 -8.50 1.73
CA ASN A 321 -0.06 -7.58 0.61
C ASN A 321 0.25 -6.16 1.07
N PHE A 322 1.03 -5.45 0.28
CA PHE A 322 1.33 -4.05 0.45
C PHE A 322 0.78 -3.27 -0.74
N ILE A 323 0.14 -2.14 -0.48
CA ILE A 323 -0.43 -1.25 -1.49
C ILE A 323 0.31 0.07 -1.43
N PRO A 324 1.50 0.19 -2.03
CA PRO A 324 2.17 1.47 -2.15
C PRO A 324 1.35 2.43 -3.01
N GLN A 325 1.33 3.69 -2.61
CA GLN A 325 0.82 4.76 -3.46
C GLN A 325 1.91 5.77 -3.76
N PHE A 326 1.90 6.21 -5.01
CA PHE A 326 2.85 7.14 -5.56
C PHE A 326 2.12 8.32 -6.19
N TRP A 327 2.81 9.44 -6.35
CA TRP A 327 2.40 10.54 -7.19
C TRP A 327 3.35 10.64 -8.38
N GLY A 328 2.80 10.53 -9.58
CA GLY A 328 3.52 10.69 -10.84
C GLY A 328 3.14 12.00 -11.50
N ILE A 329 4.06 12.58 -12.27
CA ILE A 329 3.85 13.77 -13.08
C ILE A 329 3.60 13.29 -14.50
N TRP A 330 2.49 13.71 -15.10
CA TRP A 330 2.25 13.41 -16.51
C TRP A 330 3.23 14.19 -17.40
N ASP A 331 3.69 13.57 -18.49
CA ASP A 331 4.63 14.18 -19.47
C ASP A 331 4.05 15.38 -20.22
N PHE A 332 2.73 15.53 -20.20
CA PHE A 332 2.00 16.66 -20.78
C PHE A 332 1.76 17.82 -19.80
N SER A 333 2.23 17.73 -18.56
CA SER A 333 2.15 18.84 -17.61
C SER A 333 2.94 20.05 -18.10
N GLU A 334 2.34 21.23 -18.02
CA GLU A 334 3.01 22.49 -18.37
C GLU A 334 3.86 23.04 -17.20
N ASN A 335 3.72 22.45 -15.99
CA ASN A 335 4.33 22.94 -14.75
C ASN A 335 5.23 21.91 -14.07
N ILE A 336 6.02 21.15 -14.85
CA ILE A 336 6.87 20.04 -14.37
C ILE A 336 7.80 20.48 -13.22
N ALA A 337 8.41 21.66 -13.32
CA ALA A 337 9.34 22.14 -12.29
C ALA A 337 8.63 22.35 -10.94
N ALA A 338 7.46 23.00 -10.93
CA ALA A 338 6.65 23.20 -9.72
C ALA A 338 6.13 21.85 -9.17
N ALA A 339 5.75 20.93 -10.07
CA ALA A 339 5.33 19.58 -9.69
C ALA A 339 6.47 18.81 -8.99
N LYS A 340 7.68 18.83 -9.54
CA LYS A 340 8.86 18.21 -8.91
C LYS A 340 9.19 18.80 -7.55
N ASP A 341 9.11 20.14 -7.40
CA ASP A 341 9.35 20.81 -6.12
C ASP A 341 8.27 20.44 -5.07
N LEU A 342 7.02 20.30 -5.49
CA LEU A 342 5.96 19.79 -4.61
C LEU A 342 6.23 18.36 -4.18
N LEU A 343 6.66 17.46 -5.09
CA LEU A 343 6.99 16.09 -4.74
C LEU A 343 8.15 16.01 -3.73
N ARG A 344 9.18 16.86 -3.85
CA ARG A 344 10.25 16.96 -2.85
C ARG A 344 9.71 17.37 -1.48
N HIS A 345 8.82 18.37 -1.46
CA HIS A 345 8.22 18.85 -0.22
C HIS A 345 7.40 17.76 0.49
N VAL A 346 6.53 17.06 -0.24
CA VAL A 346 5.67 16.04 0.37
C VAL A 346 6.42 14.75 0.70
N GLY A 347 7.58 14.53 0.09
CA GLY A 347 8.47 13.40 0.38
C GLY A 347 9.22 13.50 1.71
N THR A 348 9.06 14.58 2.47
CA THR A 348 9.75 14.79 3.74
C THR A 348 9.09 14.06 4.92
N ARG A 349 9.90 13.72 5.93
CA ARG A 349 9.43 13.08 7.17
C ARG A 349 8.36 13.89 7.88
N ASP A 350 8.51 15.21 7.94
CA ASP A 350 7.56 16.09 8.63
C ASP A 350 6.17 16.00 8.03
N ILE A 351 6.06 15.99 6.70
CA ILE A 351 4.77 15.87 6.01
C ILE A 351 4.17 14.49 6.23
N THR A 352 4.97 13.43 6.06
CA THR A 352 4.52 12.06 6.32
C THR A 352 4.05 11.88 7.78
N TYR A 353 4.78 12.48 8.76
CA TYR A 353 4.38 12.44 10.16
C TYR A 353 3.05 13.15 10.39
N GLN A 354 2.87 14.36 9.86
CA GLN A 354 1.61 15.10 9.98
C GLN A 354 0.44 14.30 9.40
N MET A 355 0.60 13.76 8.20
CA MET A 355 -0.47 12.99 7.57
C MET A 355 -0.76 11.68 8.29
N SER A 356 0.25 10.98 8.81
CA SER A 356 0.04 9.76 9.60
C SER A 356 -0.75 10.00 10.90
N GLN A 357 -0.62 11.17 11.52
CA GLN A 357 -1.46 11.54 12.68
C GLN A 357 -2.93 11.74 12.26
N VAL A 358 -3.16 12.39 11.12
CA VAL A 358 -4.52 12.60 10.57
C VAL A 358 -5.17 11.26 10.23
N THR A 359 -4.45 10.39 9.55
CA THR A 359 -4.95 9.06 9.14
C THR A 359 -4.97 8.05 10.30
N THR A 360 -4.57 8.48 11.50
CA THR A 360 -4.51 7.63 12.71
C THR A 360 -3.70 6.35 12.50
N GLY A 361 -2.61 6.44 11.74
CA GLY A 361 -1.73 5.31 11.45
C GLY A 361 -2.26 4.33 10.39
N TYR A 362 -3.29 4.70 9.63
CA TYR A 362 -3.78 3.89 8.53
C TYR A 362 -2.74 3.79 7.41
N ASP A 363 -2.08 4.90 7.08
CA ASP A 363 -1.06 4.93 6.06
C ASP A 363 0.31 4.49 6.59
N VAL A 364 1.04 3.76 5.75
CA VAL A 364 2.38 3.25 6.04
C VAL A 364 3.40 3.96 5.15
N PRO A 365 4.44 4.56 5.71
CA PRO A 365 5.46 5.24 4.92
C PRO A 365 6.23 4.29 3.99
N LEU A 366 6.62 4.79 2.81
CA LEU A 366 7.50 4.07 1.88
C LEU A 366 9.00 4.27 2.18
N LEU A 367 9.33 5.19 3.10
CA LEU A 367 10.68 5.36 3.63
C LEU A 367 10.74 4.83 5.06
N ARG A 368 11.73 3.99 5.37
CA ARG A 368 11.85 3.38 6.71
C ARG A 368 12.04 4.42 7.80
N SER A 369 12.83 5.45 7.54
CA SER A 369 13.09 6.56 8.46
C SER A 369 11.81 7.29 8.91
N HIS A 370 10.79 7.33 8.05
CA HIS A 370 9.52 8.00 8.35
C HIS A 370 8.64 7.21 9.33
N ALA A 371 8.87 5.91 9.45
CA ALA A 371 8.22 5.07 10.47
C ALA A 371 8.96 5.12 11.82
N GLU A 372 10.28 5.37 11.79
CA GLU A 372 11.11 5.40 12.99
C GLU A 372 10.76 6.59 13.89
N GLY A 373 10.45 6.31 15.15
CA GLY A 373 10.05 7.33 16.13
C GLY A 373 8.67 7.95 15.91
N ASN A 374 7.91 7.49 14.92
CA ASN A 374 6.53 7.90 14.74
C ASN A 374 5.64 7.13 15.74
N ASP A 375 5.03 7.85 16.67
CA ASP A 375 4.26 7.28 17.77
C ASP A 375 2.78 7.01 17.44
N VAL A 376 2.34 7.31 16.22
CA VAL A 376 0.95 7.16 15.82
C VAL A 376 0.44 5.74 16.05
N TRP A 377 1.26 4.74 15.72
CA TRP A 377 0.89 3.32 15.90
C TRP A 377 0.90 2.86 17.34
N ALA A 378 1.43 3.67 18.27
CA ALA A 378 1.34 3.45 19.71
C ALA A 378 0.10 4.11 20.34
N LYS A 379 -0.56 5.04 19.64
CA LYS A 379 -1.69 5.83 20.13
C LYS A 379 -3.03 5.40 19.54
N ALA A 380 -3.03 4.98 18.28
CA ALA A 380 -4.23 4.62 17.53
C ALA A 380 -4.38 3.11 17.41
N GLY A 381 -5.58 2.63 17.21
CA GLY A 381 -5.83 1.24 16.91
C GLY A 381 -7.14 0.69 17.46
N PRO A 382 -7.54 -0.49 17.00
CA PRO A 382 -8.70 -1.22 17.49
C PRO A 382 -8.32 -2.23 18.59
N PRO A 383 -9.06 -2.33 19.70
CA PRO A 383 -10.03 -1.37 20.22
C PRO A 383 -9.32 -0.10 20.77
N PRO A 384 -10.04 0.91 21.31
CA PRO A 384 -9.42 2.12 21.81
C PRO A 384 -8.26 1.85 22.77
N GLY A 385 -7.10 2.50 22.52
CA GLY A 385 -5.89 2.29 23.30
C GLY A 385 -5.04 1.08 22.88
N ALA A 386 -5.54 0.23 21.99
CA ALA A 386 -4.77 -0.78 21.30
C ALA A 386 -4.21 -0.20 20.00
N ILE A 387 -3.21 -0.85 19.45
CA ILE A 387 -2.56 -0.37 18.25
C ILE A 387 -2.71 -1.38 17.14
N TYR A 388 -2.65 -0.86 15.94
CA TYR A 388 -2.47 -1.70 14.76
C TYR A 388 -1.15 -2.47 14.86
N ASN A 389 -1.15 -3.66 14.31
CA ASN A 389 0.04 -4.44 14.08
C ASN A 389 0.78 -3.91 12.84
N TYR A 390 1.15 -2.64 12.94
CA TYR A 390 1.50 -1.76 11.85
C TYR A 390 2.53 -0.72 12.31
N PRO A 391 3.53 -0.36 11.55
CA PRO A 391 3.94 -1.00 10.30
C PRO A 391 4.31 -2.47 10.50
N ILE A 392 4.57 -3.20 9.40
CA ILE A 392 4.98 -4.62 9.41
C ILE A 392 6.02 -4.87 10.50
N ARG A 393 5.77 -5.88 11.32
CA ARG A 393 6.62 -6.26 12.45
C ARG A 393 6.88 -7.75 12.41
N GLY A 394 8.13 -8.14 12.51
CA GLY A 394 8.51 -9.53 12.61
C GLY A 394 8.82 -10.16 11.25
N ASP A 395 8.24 -11.31 10.98
CA ASP A 395 8.59 -12.21 9.89
C ASP A 395 7.75 -12.07 8.61
N GLU A 396 6.87 -11.06 8.58
CA GLU A 396 6.03 -10.85 7.39
C GLU A 396 6.82 -10.33 6.20
N ILE A 397 6.52 -10.90 5.04
CA ILE A 397 7.09 -10.48 3.75
C ILE A 397 6.05 -9.67 3.00
N GLY A 398 6.39 -8.42 2.68
CA GLY A 398 5.54 -7.55 1.87
C GLY A 398 5.62 -7.92 0.40
N ILE A 399 4.46 -8.17 -0.21
CA ILE A 399 4.34 -8.48 -1.65
C ILE A 399 3.23 -7.64 -2.29
N VAL A 400 3.16 -7.70 -3.60
CA VAL A 400 2.04 -7.22 -4.42
C VAL A 400 1.51 -8.34 -5.30
N PRO A 401 0.24 -8.33 -5.73
CA PRO A 401 -0.27 -9.33 -6.66
C PRO A 401 0.58 -9.38 -7.93
N GLY A 402 0.94 -10.59 -8.34
CA GLY A 402 1.82 -10.82 -9.49
C GLY A 402 3.31 -10.94 -9.15
N TYR A 403 3.75 -10.50 -7.97
CA TYR A 403 5.13 -10.77 -7.53
C TYR A 403 5.35 -12.31 -7.44
N PRO A 404 6.51 -12.85 -7.88
CA PRO A 404 7.74 -12.19 -8.29
C PRO A 404 7.91 -11.99 -9.81
N ALA A 405 6.85 -12.12 -10.62
CA ALA A 405 6.92 -11.92 -12.08
C ALA A 405 7.55 -10.56 -12.44
N PRO A 406 8.17 -10.44 -13.63
CA PRO A 406 8.64 -9.14 -14.12
C PRO A 406 7.54 -8.09 -14.06
N PRO A 407 7.84 -6.82 -13.67
CA PRO A 407 6.84 -5.79 -13.39
C PRO A 407 5.74 -5.60 -14.44
N PRO A 408 6.03 -5.58 -15.78
CA PRO A 408 4.97 -5.46 -16.77
C PRO A 408 3.98 -6.62 -16.78
N MET A 409 4.47 -7.85 -16.56
CA MET A 409 3.62 -9.05 -16.49
C MET A 409 2.79 -9.06 -15.21
N ALA A 410 3.41 -8.78 -14.08
CA ALA A 410 2.72 -8.71 -12.80
C ALA A 410 1.60 -7.64 -12.80
N ALA A 411 1.84 -6.50 -13.45
CA ALA A 411 0.82 -5.47 -13.66
C ALA A 411 -0.39 -6.00 -14.44
N GLN A 412 -0.17 -6.80 -15.50
CA GLN A 412 -1.24 -7.41 -16.28
C GLN A 412 -1.98 -8.52 -15.51
N ILE A 413 -1.25 -9.36 -14.75
CA ILE A 413 -1.84 -10.39 -13.87
C ILE A 413 -2.86 -9.74 -12.93
N MET A 414 -2.50 -8.62 -12.31
CA MET A 414 -3.39 -7.87 -11.44
C MET A 414 -4.54 -7.21 -12.20
N ALA A 415 -4.26 -6.53 -13.31
CA ALA A 415 -5.27 -5.81 -14.10
C ALA A 415 -6.37 -6.73 -14.63
N GLN A 416 -6.02 -7.97 -14.95
CA GLN A 416 -6.96 -8.99 -15.43
C GLN A 416 -7.57 -9.84 -14.30
N ALA A 417 -7.24 -9.51 -13.04
CA ALA A 417 -7.74 -10.20 -11.86
C ALA A 417 -7.55 -11.74 -11.92
N ILE A 418 -6.41 -12.22 -12.41
CA ILE A 418 -6.18 -13.66 -12.66
C ILE A 418 -6.31 -14.45 -11.35
N PHE A 419 -5.74 -13.98 -10.24
CA PHE A 419 -5.87 -14.65 -8.93
C PHE A 419 -7.31 -14.87 -8.47
N PRO A 420 -8.16 -13.84 -8.33
CA PRO A 420 -9.54 -14.05 -7.87
C PRO A 420 -10.38 -14.82 -8.89
N ASN A 421 -10.16 -14.62 -10.19
CA ASN A 421 -10.87 -15.35 -11.22
C ASN A 421 -10.56 -16.84 -11.17
N LEU A 422 -9.30 -17.24 -11.00
CA LEU A 422 -8.89 -18.64 -10.83
C LEU A 422 -9.59 -19.28 -9.63
N VAL A 423 -9.56 -18.61 -8.47
CA VAL A 423 -10.23 -19.10 -7.27
C VAL A 423 -11.74 -19.20 -7.46
N SER A 424 -12.38 -18.18 -8.04
CA SER A 424 -13.84 -18.16 -8.25
C SER A 424 -14.30 -19.25 -9.21
N ARG A 425 -13.55 -19.55 -10.27
CA ARG A 425 -13.85 -20.63 -11.21
C ARG A 425 -13.90 -21.99 -10.51
N VAL A 426 -12.92 -22.25 -9.63
CA VAL A 426 -12.83 -23.51 -8.89
C VAL A 426 -13.84 -23.59 -7.77
N THR A 427 -14.18 -22.46 -7.10
CA THR A 427 -15.02 -22.47 -5.89
C THR A 427 -16.50 -22.23 -6.15
N ALA A 428 -16.87 -21.53 -7.22
CA ALA A 428 -18.26 -21.23 -7.60
C ALA A 428 -18.57 -21.57 -9.04
N GLY A 429 -17.60 -21.50 -9.96
CA GLY A 429 -17.79 -21.71 -11.40
C GLY A 429 -17.96 -23.17 -11.81
N GLY A 430 -17.67 -24.11 -10.91
CA GLY A 430 -17.79 -25.55 -11.17
C GLY A 430 -16.63 -26.19 -11.92
N ASP A 431 -15.55 -25.43 -12.18
CA ASP A 431 -14.34 -25.96 -12.78
C ASP A 431 -13.63 -26.89 -11.77
N SER A 432 -13.06 -27.99 -12.26
CA SER A 432 -12.05 -28.72 -11.50
C SER A 432 -10.77 -27.85 -11.32
N ILE A 433 -9.92 -28.19 -10.38
CA ILE A 433 -8.65 -27.50 -10.17
C ILE A 433 -7.81 -27.49 -11.45
N ASP A 434 -7.73 -28.62 -12.14
CA ASP A 434 -6.99 -28.71 -13.42
C ASP A 434 -7.60 -27.86 -14.55
N GLU A 435 -8.92 -27.70 -14.59
CA GLU A 435 -9.58 -26.79 -15.54
C GLU A 435 -9.29 -25.36 -15.22
N GLY A 436 -9.32 -24.98 -13.92
CA GLY A 436 -8.94 -23.66 -13.45
C GLY A 436 -7.48 -23.32 -13.79
N ILE A 437 -6.55 -24.24 -13.55
CA ILE A 437 -5.11 -24.09 -13.89
C ILE A 437 -4.93 -23.92 -15.40
N ARG A 438 -5.56 -24.75 -16.23
CA ARG A 438 -5.50 -24.59 -17.68
C ARG A 438 -6.05 -23.25 -18.16
N TRP A 439 -7.16 -22.80 -17.58
CA TRP A 439 -7.68 -21.46 -17.86
C TRP A 439 -6.63 -20.38 -17.53
N ALA A 440 -6.06 -20.42 -16.32
CA ALA A 440 -5.07 -19.44 -15.89
C ALA A 440 -3.82 -19.45 -16.79
N ALA A 441 -3.33 -20.62 -17.19
CA ALA A 441 -2.21 -20.74 -18.12
C ALA A 441 -2.51 -20.06 -19.47
N ASN A 442 -3.71 -20.26 -20.03
CA ASN A 442 -4.12 -19.63 -21.27
C ASN A 442 -4.21 -18.10 -21.17
N GLU A 443 -4.74 -17.58 -20.05
CA GLU A 443 -4.79 -16.12 -19.80
C GLU A 443 -3.38 -15.54 -19.68
N LEU A 444 -2.49 -16.23 -18.96
CA LEU A 444 -1.09 -15.81 -18.80
C LEU A 444 -0.35 -15.81 -20.14
N GLU A 445 -0.56 -16.83 -21.00
CA GLU A 445 -0.02 -16.81 -22.35
C GLU A 445 -0.56 -15.66 -23.21
N ALA A 446 -1.82 -15.27 -23.03
CA ALA A 446 -2.39 -14.11 -23.71
C ALA A 446 -1.73 -12.79 -23.24
N VAL A 447 -1.47 -12.66 -21.94
CA VAL A 447 -0.70 -11.53 -21.36
C VAL A 447 0.69 -11.42 -21.98
N MET A 448 1.37 -12.55 -22.20
CA MET A 448 2.73 -12.55 -22.77
C MET A 448 2.78 -12.22 -24.27
N ARG A 449 1.67 -12.38 -24.98
CA ARG A 449 1.59 -12.11 -26.43
C ARG A 449 1.21 -10.67 -26.77
N GLY A 450 0.68 -9.90 -25.83
CA GLY A 450 0.23 -8.52 -25.98
C GLY A 450 1.25 -7.52 -25.53
#